data_b463e7925a2e595838d2be4d7d420c26
#
_entry.id   b463e7925a2e595838d2be4d7d420c26
#
_cell.length_a   1.000
_cell.length_b   1.000
_cell.length_c   1.000
_cell.angle_alpha   90.00
_cell.angle_beta   90.00
_cell.angle_gamma   90.00
#
_symmetry.space_group_name_H-M   'P 1'
#
loop_
_entity.id
_entity.type
_entity.pdbx_description
1 polymer ?
#
loop_
_entity_poly.entity_id
_entity_poly.type
_entity_poly.pdbx_seq_one_letter_code
_entity_poly.pdbx_strand_id
1 'polypeptide(L)'
;RDILRTTNKRKLLWRIAFMTFFLSAILDNMTTSIVMVMVLRKLVDDHHDRLMFASLVIIAANSGGAFSPIGDVTTIMLWNKGLITAGGVIKEIFLPSLISVVIPALIMQWMLKGHLDAPATTSNVEDHVFTSFERKVIFFLGVGGLCFVPVFHSLTGLPPFAGILLVLGVVW
;
A
#
# COMPACT_ATOMS: atom_id res chain seq x y z
N ARG A 1 7.27 8.54 10.03
CA ARG A 1 6.51 9.66 10.65
C ARG A 1 6.83 10.99 9.99
N ASP A 2 8.09 11.26 9.64
CA ASP A 2 8.52 12.54 9.05
C ASP A 2 8.22 12.68 7.55
N ILE A 3 8.08 11.57 6.82
CA ILE A 3 7.81 11.58 5.39
C ILE A 3 6.44 12.20 5.05
N LEU A 4 5.46 12.09 5.95
CA LEU A 4 4.11 12.61 5.77
C LEU A 4 3.89 13.99 6.41
N ARG A 5 4.85 14.52 7.18
CA ARG A 5 4.78 15.88 7.74
C ARG A 5 5.04 16.92 6.65
N THR A 6 4.01 17.31 5.95
CA THR A 6 4.09 18.44 5.01
C THR A 6 2.78 19.21 5.05
N THR A 7 2.89 20.53 5.13
CA THR A 7 1.74 21.46 5.07
C THR A 7 1.26 21.70 3.64
N ASN A 8 2.01 21.24 2.64
CA ASN A 8 1.66 21.42 1.24
C ASN A 8 0.81 20.24 0.73
N LYS A 9 -0.48 20.48 0.43
CA LYS A 9 -1.44 19.48 -0.05
C LYS A 9 -0.93 18.71 -1.28
N ARG A 10 -0.27 19.39 -2.22
CA ARG A 10 0.24 18.77 -3.44
C ARG A 10 1.38 17.77 -3.17
N LYS A 11 2.30 18.14 -2.26
CA LYS A 11 3.40 17.24 -1.87
C LYS A 11 2.86 16.03 -1.11
N LEU A 12 1.88 16.23 -0.25
CA LEU A 12 1.22 15.15 0.48
C LEU A 12 0.50 14.19 -0.47
N LEU A 13 -0.21 14.71 -1.47
CA LEU A 13 -0.91 13.93 -2.48
C LEU A 13 0.02 12.95 -3.19
N TRP A 14 1.14 13.42 -3.71
CA TRP A 14 2.10 12.55 -4.39
C TRP A 14 2.75 11.53 -3.47
N ARG A 15 3.10 11.93 -2.25
CA ARG A 15 3.66 10.99 -1.25
C ARG A 15 2.68 9.88 -0.91
N ILE A 16 1.42 10.22 -0.67
CA ILE A 16 0.37 9.24 -0.38
C ILE A 16 0.13 8.34 -1.59
N ALA A 17 0.01 8.89 -2.80
CA ALA A 17 -0.19 8.12 -4.03
C ALA A 17 0.92 7.07 -4.23
N PHE A 18 2.18 7.49 -4.20
CA PHE A 18 3.31 6.58 -4.40
C PHE A 18 3.46 5.57 -3.24
N MET A 19 3.34 6.02 -1.99
CA MET A 19 3.38 5.08 -0.86
C MET A 19 2.28 4.01 -0.97
N THR A 20 1.05 4.40 -1.30
CA THR A 20 -0.06 3.48 -1.46
C THR A 20 0.18 2.53 -2.62
N PHE A 21 0.64 3.03 -3.77
CA PHE A 21 0.93 2.24 -4.95
C PHE A 21 1.94 1.12 -4.67
N PHE A 22 3.08 1.44 -4.07
CA PHE A 22 4.11 0.44 -3.78
C PHE A 22 3.74 -0.45 -2.59
N LEU A 23 3.05 0.09 -1.59
CA LEU A 23 2.59 -0.70 -0.45
C LEU A 23 1.58 -1.77 -0.89
N SER A 24 0.68 -1.42 -1.81
CA SER A 24 -0.31 -2.35 -2.36
C SER A 24 0.29 -3.44 -3.26
N ALA A 25 1.47 -3.21 -3.80
CA ALA A 25 2.18 -4.25 -4.54
C ALA A 25 2.68 -5.40 -3.63
N ILE A 26 2.85 -5.12 -2.34
CA ILE A 26 3.35 -6.08 -1.33
C ILE A 26 2.18 -6.59 -0.46
N LEU A 27 1.35 -5.67 0.02
CA LEU A 27 0.10 -5.96 0.72
C LEU A 27 -1.03 -6.01 -0.32
N ASP A 28 -2.13 -6.65 0.01
CA ASP A 28 -3.31 -6.60 -0.86
C ASP A 28 -3.89 -5.17 -0.94
N ASN A 29 -4.63 -4.90 -2.02
CA ASN A 29 -5.22 -3.59 -2.29
C ASN A 29 -6.26 -3.18 -1.24
N MET A 30 -6.99 -4.13 -0.66
CA MET A 30 -8.02 -3.85 0.34
C MET A 30 -7.39 -3.45 1.68
N THR A 31 -6.43 -4.23 2.18
CA THR A 31 -5.70 -3.93 3.43
C THR A 31 -4.96 -2.60 3.31
N THR A 32 -4.28 -2.37 2.19
CA THR A 32 -3.57 -1.11 1.93
C THR A 32 -4.52 0.08 1.93
N SER A 33 -5.69 -0.03 1.29
CA SER A 33 -6.69 1.03 1.26
C SER A 33 -7.19 1.37 2.67
N ILE A 34 -7.52 0.36 3.48
CA ILE A 34 -7.99 0.56 4.85
C ILE A 34 -6.93 1.26 5.70
N VAL A 35 -5.69 0.77 5.67
CA VAL A 35 -4.59 1.35 6.45
C VAL A 35 -4.32 2.80 6.03
N MET A 36 -4.26 3.07 4.73
CA MET A 36 -3.98 4.42 4.23
C MET A 36 -5.12 5.40 4.50
N VAL A 37 -6.38 4.95 4.45
CA VAL A 37 -7.54 5.79 4.83
C VAL A 37 -7.52 6.09 6.34
N MET A 38 -7.14 5.15 7.20
CA MET A 38 -6.96 5.41 8.63
C MET A 38 -5.85 6.44 8.88
N VAL A 39 -4.74 6.37 8.13
CA VAL A 39 -3.66 7.36 8.20
C VAL A 39 -4.15 8.73 7.73
N LEU A 40 -4.92 8.80 6.64
CA LEU A 40 -5.51 10.03 6.14
C LEU A 40 -6.43 10.72 7.15
N ARG A 41 -7.23 9.96 7.90
CA ARG A 41 -8.09 10.51 8.96
C ARG A 41 -7.31 11.24 10.06
N LYS A 42 -6.03 10.91 10.23
CA LYS A 42 -5.13 11.57 11.20
C LYS A 42 -4.33 12.73 10.60
N LEU A 43 -4.27 12.84 9.27
CA LEU A 43 -3.44 13.83 8.58
C LEU A 43 -4.25 14.97 7.97
N VAL A 44 -5.52 14.74 7.64
CA VAL A 44 -6.37 15.67 6.91
C VAL A 44 -7.68 15.85 7.67
N ASP A 45 -7.88 17.03 8.26
CA ASP A 45 -9.09 17.33 9.04
C ASP A 45 -10.27 17.71 8.14
N ASP A 46 -10.01 18.43 7.04
CA ASP A 46 -11.06 18.82 6.10
C ASP A 46 -11.70 17.60 5.42
N HIS A 47 -13.03 17.53 5.50
CA HIS A 47 -13.80 16.40 4.98
C HIS A 47 -13.71 16.29 3.46
N HIS A 48 -13.75 17.41 2.73
CA HIS A 48 -13.69 17.42 1.27
C HIS A 48 -12.30 16.98 0.77
N ASP A 49 -11.25 17.55 1.33
CA ASP A 49 -9.87 17.15 1.01
C ASP A 49 -9.65 15.68 1.33
N ARG A 50 -10.14 15.21 2.49
CA ARG A 50 -10.02 13.82 2.90
C ARG A 50 -10.70 12.85 1.94
N LEU A 51 -11.88 13.19 1.40
CA LEU A 51 -12.54 12.40 0.36
C LEU A 51 -11.71 12.33 -0.93
N MET A 52 -11.14 13.46 -1.35
CA MET A 52 -10.26 13.51 -2.52
C MET A 52 -9.02 12.63 -2.34
N PHE A 53 -8.34 12.75 -1.20
CA PHE A 53 -7.19 11.90 -0.89
C PHE A 53 -7.58 10.41 -0.78
N ALA A 54 -8.72 10.09 -0.18
CA ALA A 54 -9.22 8.71 -0.06
C ALA A 54 -9.53 8.10 -1.43
N SER A 55 -10.12 8.86 -2.34
CA SER A 55 -10.36 8.43 -3.72
C SER A 55 -9.05 8.10 -4.44
N LEU A 56 -8.02 8.95 -4.27
CA LEU A 56 -6.70 8.67 -4.83
C LEU A 56 -6.04 7.44 -4.21
N VAL A 57 -6.20 7.22 -2.91
CA VAL A 57 -5.70 6.02 -2.22
C VAL A 57 -6.32 4.76 -2.82
N ILE A 58 -7.63 4.75 -3.06
CA ILE A 58 -8.31 3.59 -3.66
C ILE A 58 -7.77 3.33 -5.08
N ILE A 59 -7.63 4.37 -5.90
CA ILE A 59 -7.07 4.24 -7.25
C ILE A 59 -5.63 3.71 -7.19
N ALA A 60 -4.80 4.30 -6.33
CA ALA A 60 -3.40 3.91 -6.19
C ALA A 60 -3.22 2.50 -5.63
N ALA A 61 -4.07 2.07 -4.69
CA ALA A 61 -4.03 0.73 -4.15
C ALA A 61 -4.41 -0.32 -5.21
N ASN A 62 -5.48 -0.11 -5.96
CA ASN A 62 -5.88 -1.04 -7.01
C ASN A 62 -4.84 -1.10 -8.14
N SER A 63 -4.33 0.05 -8.57
CA SER A 63 -3.29 0.09 -9.60
C SER A 63 -1.98 -0.53 -9.14
N GLY A 64 -1.60 -0.32 -7.86
CA GLY A 64 -0.41 -0.92 -7.27
C GLY A 64 -0.54 -2.42 -7.08
N GLY A 65 -1.73 -2.91 -6.72
CA GLY A 65 -2.02 -4.34 -6.64
C GLY A 65 -1.99 -5.04 -8.00
N ALA A 66 -2.46 -4.38 -9.06
CA ALA A 66 -2.62 -4.97 -10.38
C ALA A 66 -1.32 -5.43 -11.04
N PHE A 67 -0.21 -4.72 -10.86
CA PHE A 67 1.08 -5.11 -11.47
C PHE A 67 1.87 -6.12 -10.65
N SER A 68 1.44 -6.41 -9.43
CA SER A 68 2.10 -7.39 -8.56
C SER A 68 1.39 -8.75 -8.63
N PRO A 69 2.14 -9.86 -8.62
CA PRO A 69 1.54 -11.19 -8.62
C PRO A 69 0.80 -11.52 -7.30
N ILE A 70 1.04 -10.77 -6.24
CA ILE A 70 0.47 -10.99 -4.90
C ILE A 70 -0.39 -9.82 -4.41
N GLY A 71 -0.42 -8.71 -5.13
CA GLY A 71 -1.12 -7.48 -4.71
C GLY A 71 -2.63 -7.49 -4.97
N ASP A 72 -3.14 -8.42 -5.79
CA ASP A 72 -4.56 -8.57 -6.10
C ASP A 72 -4.95 -10.05 -6.13
N VAL A 73 -6.13 -10.36 -5.57
CA VAL A 73 -6.68 -11.72 -5.54
C VAL A 73 -6.83 -12.30 -6.95
N THR A 74 -7.24 -11.50 -7.92
CA THR A 74 -7.39 -11.95 -9.32
C THR A 74 -6.07 -12.37 -9.92
N THR A 75 -5.01 -11.61 -9.69
CA THR A 75 -3.66 -11.91 -10.17
C THR A 75 -3.10 -13.18 -9.50
N ILE A 76 -3.33 -13.33 -8.19
CA ILE A 76 -2.97 -14.55 -7.44
C ILE A 76 -3.66 -15.78 -8.03
N MET A 77 -4.95 -15.69 -8.36
CA MET A 77 -5.71 -16.80 -8.94
C MET A 77 -5.17 -17.22 -10.31
N LEU A 78 -4.85 -16.27 -11.17
CA LEU A 78 -4.27 -16.53 -12.49
C LEU A 78 -2.87 -17.13 -12.39
N TRP A 79 -2.06 -16.62 -11.47
CA TRP A 79 -0.72 -17.14 -11.21
C TRP A 79 -0.75 -18.55 -10.66
N ASN A 80 -1.63 -18.87 -9.70
CA ASN A 80 -1.82 -20.23 -9.18
C ASN A 80 -2.24 -21.24 -10.24
N LYS A 81 -3.00 -20.82 -11.25
CA LYS A 81 -3.38 -21.68 -12.38
C LYS A 81 -2.30 -21.80 -13.43
N GLY A 82 -1.13 -21.18 -13.26
CA GLY A 82 -0.05 -21.19 -14.22
C GLY A 82 -0.33 -20.45 -15.54
N LEU A 83 -1.40 -19.61 -15.57
CA LEU A 83 -1.79 -18.86 -16.77
C LEU A 83 -0.91 -17.63 -17.00
N ILE A 84 -0.28 -17.12 -15.95
CA ILE A 84 0.63 -15.97 -15.98
C ILE A 84 1.89 -16.27 -15.19
N THR A 85 2.98 -15.58 -15.54
CA THR A 85 4.23 -15.58 -14.78
C THR A 85 4.37 -14.31 -13.98
N ALA A 86 4.97 -14.38 -12.79
CA ALA A 86 5.20 -13.21 -11.94
C ALA A 86 5.97 -12.09 -12.67
N GLY A 87 7.04 -12.46 -13.37
CA GLY A 87 7.85 -11.51 -14.15
C GLY A 87 7.10 -10.90 -15.33
N GLY A 88 6.24 -11.69 -16.00
CA GLY A 88 5.39 -11.22 -17.09
C GLY A 88 4.41 -10.15 -16.64
N VAL A 89 3.69 -10.41 -15.54
CA VAL A 89 2.75 -9.44 -14.95
C VAL A 89 3.43 -8.12 -14.63
N ILE A 90 4.56 -8.18 -13.92
CA ILE A 90 5.30 -6.96 -13.54
C ILE A 90 5.72 -6.19 -14.79
N LYS A 91 6.30 -6.86 -15.78
CA LYS A 91 6.82 -6.20 -16.98
C LYS A 91 5.74 -5.55 -17.85
N GLU A 92 4.61 -6.25 -18.05
CA GLU A 92 3.57 -5.80 -18.97
C GLU A 92 2.59 -4.81 -18.30
N ILE A 93 2.32 -4.98 -16.99
CA ILE A 93 1.26 -4.21 -16.31
C ILE A 93 1.82 -3.03 -15.50
N PHE A 94 3.12 -3.00 -15.18
CA PHE A 94 3.70 -1.90 -14.39
C PHE A 94 3.46 -0.52 -15.01
N LEU A 95 3.73 -0.36 -16.30
CA LEU A 95 3.59 0.92 -16.98
C LEU A 95 2.13 1.39 -17.07
N PRO A 96 1.16 0.56 -17.51
CA PRO A 96 -0.26 0.92 -17.46
C PRO A 96 -0.74 1.26 -16.04
N SER A 97 -0.33 0.50 -15.04
CA SER A 97 -0.67 0.74 -13.63
C SER A 97 -0.13 2.08 -13.14
N LEU A 98 1.11 2.41 -13.47
CA LEU A 98 1.71 3.68 -13.10
C LEU A 98 0.96 4.86 -13.74
N ILE A 99 0.63 4.77 -15.03
CA ILE A 99 -0.14 5.79 -15.75
C ILE A 99 -1.52 5.97 -15.12
N SER A 100 -2.19 4.88 -14.72
CA SER A 100 -3.52 4.93 -14.10
C SER A 100 -3.54 5.65 -12.73
N VAL A 101 -2.41 5.77 -12.06
CA VAL A 101 -2.28 6.58 -10.83
C VAL A 101 -1.86 8.01 -11.14
N VAL A 102 -0.91 8.18 -12.06
CA VAL A 102 -0.33 9.50 -12.36
C VAL A 102 -1.39 10.45 -12.95
N ILE A 103 -2.23 9.96 -13.86
CA ILE A 103 -3.26 10.81 -14.51
C ILE A 103 -4.27 11.35 -13.48
N PRO A 104 -4.93 10.54 -12.63
CA PRO A 104 -5.82 11.06 -11.60
C PRO A 104 -5.10 11.96 -10.59
N ALA A 105 -3.86 11.62 -10.20
CA ALA A 105 -3.08 12.44 -9.29
C ALA A 105 -2.79 13.84 -9.86
N LEU A 106 -2.50 13.95 -11.15
CA LEU A 106 -2.31 15.24 -11.85
C LEU A 106 -3.62 16.05 -11.87
N ILE A 107 -4.74 15.41 -12.18
CA ILE A 107 -6.06 16.08 -12.17
C ILE A 107 -6.39 16.59 -10.76
N MET A 108 -6.23 15.75 -9.76
CA MET A 108 -6.47 16.12 -8.36
C MET A 108 -5.52 17.20 -7.87
N GLN A 109 -4.28 17.21 -8.31
CA GLN A 109 -3.32 18.27 -8.00
C GLN A 109 -3.80 19.65 -8.42
N TRP A 110 -4.53 19.77 -9.55
CA TRP A 110 -5.11 21.04 -10.00
C TRP A 110 -6.34 21.43 -9.18
N MET A 111 -7.10 20.46 -8.71
CA MET A 111 -8.28 20.69 -7.87
C MET A 111 -7.90 21.08 -6.44
N LEU A 112 -6.81 20.51 -5.90
CA LEU A 112 -6.32 20.77 -4.55
C LEU A 112 -5.55 22.09 -4.50
N LYS A 113 -6.18 23.15 -3.98
CA LYS A 113 -5.57 24.47 -3.73
C LYS A 113 -5.40 24.69 -2.23
N GLY A 114 -4.29 25.32 -1.85
CA GLY A 114 -4.02 25.77 -0.47
C GLY A 114 -3.04 24.89 0.31
N HIS A 115 -2.86 25.23 1.58
CA HIS A 115 -2.04 24.51 2.54
C HIS A 115 -2.96 23.73 3.48
N LEU A 116 -2.46 22.61 3.99
CA LEU A 116 -3.12 21.92 5.10
C LEU A 116 -2.95 22.78 6.34
N ASP A 117 -4.03 23.03 7.07
CA ASP A 117 -3.92 23.50 8.43
C ASP A 117 -3.14 22.45 9.23
N ALA A 118 -2.26 22.93 10.13
CA ALA A 118 -1.44 22.02 10.91
C ALA A 118 -2.38 21.04 11.62
N PRO A 119 -2.14 19.71 11.50
CA PRO A 119 -3.01 18.74 12.14
C PRO A 119 -3.05 19.07 13.64
N ALA A 120 -4.25 19.21 14.18
CA ALA A 120 -4.43 19.30 15.60
C ALA A 120 -3.70 18.11 16.22
N THR A 121 -2.72 18.38 17.07
CA THR A 121 -1.97 17.39 17.82
C THR A 121 -2.92 16.69 18.80
N THR A 122 -3.72 15.78 18.32
CA THR A 122 -4.31 14.76 19.18
C THR A 122 -3.23 13.72 19.46
N SER A 123 -2.27 14.14 20.27
CA SER A 123 -1.50 13.25 21.12
C SER A 123 -2.49 12.62 22.09
N ASN A 124 -2.85 11.39 21.87
CA ASN A 124 -3.27 10.40 22.85
C ASN A 124 -3.95 9.23 22.13
N VAL A 125 -3.15 8.43 21.44
CA VAL A 125 -3.46 7.00 21.28
C VAL A 125 -2.27 6.29 21.88
N GLU A 126 -2.55 5.55 22.91
CA GLU A 126 -1.65 4.78 23.76
C GLU A 126 -0.52 4.10 22.97
N ASP A 127 0.68 4.66 23.10
CA ASP A 127 1.92 4.15 22.51
C ASP A 127 2.60 3.13 23.46
N HIS A 128 1.82 2.29 24.18
CA HIS A 128 2.37 1.49 25.29
C HIS A 128 2.25 -0.04 25.17
N VAL A 129 2.10 -0.60 23.97
CA VAL A 129 2.04 -2.07 23.84
C VAL A 129 3.31 -2.69 23.29
N PHE A 130 4.12 -1.98 22.50
CA PHE A 130 5.34 -2.54 21.89
C PHE A 130 6.54 -1.62 21.98
N THR A 131 7.69 -2.18 22.36
CA THR A 131 8.99 -1.50 22.31
C THR A 131 9.34 -1.16 20.85
N SER A 132 10.09 -0.07 20.64
CA SER A 132 10.51 0.36 19.30
C SER A 132 11.27 -0.73 18.52
N PHE A 133 11.95 -1.62 19.22
CA PHE A 133 12.64 -2.78 18.64
C PHE A 133 11.64 -3.84 18.17
N GLU A 134 10.68 -4.23 18.99
CA GLU A 134 9.64 -5.21 18.64
C GLU A 134 8.82 -4.77 17.43
N ARG A 135 8.45 -3.49 17.38
CA ARG A 135 7.74 -2.91 16.23
C ARG A 135 8.54 -3.03 14.93
N LYS A 136 9.86 -2.79 14.98
CA LYS A 136 10.73 -2.97 13.80
C LYS A 136 10.85 -4.44 13.41
N VAL A 137 11.04 -5.33 14.38
CA VAL A 137 11.16 -6.78 14.13
C VAL A 137 9.89 -7.31 13.48
N ILE A 138 8.71 -7.01 14.03
CA ILE A 138 7.42 -7.44 13.48
C ILE A 138 7.23 -6.88 12.07
N PHE A 139 7.58 -5.61 11.84
CA PHE A 139 7.47 -4.98 10.53
C PHE A 139 8.38 -5.67 9.49
N PHE A 140 9.66 -5.85 9.81
CA PHE A 140 10.61 -6.49 8.89
C PHE A 140 10.31 -7.98 8.68
N LEU A 141 9.84 -8.68 9.71
CA LEU A 141 9.44 -10.08 9.61
C LEU A 141 8.19 -10.22 8.73
N GLY A 142 7.20 -9.34 8.90
CA GLY A 142 5.98 -9.33 8.09
C GLY A 142 6.25 -9.01 6.62
N VAL A 143 6.96 -7.90 6.36
CA VAL A 143 7.31 -7.49 4.98
C VAL A 143 8.25 -8.51 4.32
N GLY A 144 9.27 -8.96 5.03
CA GLY A 144 10.20 -9.99 4.53
C GLY A 144 9.49 -11.30 4.26
N GLY A 145 8.57 -11.71 5.12
CA GLY A 145 7.74 -12.89 4.94
C GLY A 145 6.86 -12.81 3.69
N LEU A 146 6.21 -11.66 3.44
CA LEU A 146 5.41 -11.47 2.23
C LEU A 146 6.27 -11.49 0.96
N CYS A 147 7.46 -10.88 0.99
CA CYS A 147 8.42 -10.96 -0.12
C CYS A 147 8.95 -12.39 -0.34
N PHE A 148 9.00 -13.20 0.70
CA PHE A 148 9.40 -14.61 0.62
C PHE A 148 8.36 -15.48 -0.10
N VAL A 149 7.07 -15.16 -0.06
CA VAL A 149 5.99 -15.96 -0.67
C VAL A 149 6.22 -16.27 -2.16
N PRO A 150 6.54 -15.29 -3.04
CA PRO A 150 6.85 -15.57 -4.44
C PRO A 150 8.06 -16.49 -4.64
N VAL A 151 9.10 -16.30 -3.81
CA VAL A 151 10.31 -17.13 -3.84
C VAL A 151 9.98 -18.57 -3.42
N PHE A 152 9.24 -18.71 -2.32
CA PHE A 152 8.78 -20.02 -1.83
C PHE A 152 7.94 -20.77 -2.88
N HIS A 153 7.00 -20.08 -3.52
CA HIS A 153 6.21 -20.66 -4.62
C HIS A 153 7.10 -21.13 -5.78
N SER A 154 8.07 -20.32 -6.20
CA SER A 154 8.97 -20.65 -7.31
C SER A 154 9.88 -21.84 -7.00
N LEU A 155 10.28 -22.02 -5.74
CA LEU A 155 11.19 -23.11 -5.33
C LEU A 155 10.44 -24.42 -5.06
N THR A 156 9.24 -24.35 -4.49
CA THR A 156 8.51 -25.54 -4.03
C THR A 156 7.41 -26.00 -4.98
N GLY A 157 6.93 -25.11 -5.86
CA GLY A 157 5.74 -25.34 -6.70
C GLY A 157 4.43 -25.36 -5.91
N LEU A 158 4.47 -25.10 -4.59
CA LEU A 158 3.29 -25.06 -3.74
C LEU A 158 2.51 -23.75 -3.97
N PRO A 159 1.18 -23.78 -3.81
CA PRO A 159 0.37 -22.57 -3.95
C PRO A 159 0.81 -21.44 -3.00
N PRO A 160 0.74 -20.15 -3.39
CA PRO A 160 1.18 -19.01 -2.58
C PRO A 160 0.57 -18.95 -1.18
N PHE A 161 -0.67 -19.43 -1.00
CA PHE A 161 -1.30 -19.46 0.32
C PHE A 161 -0.51 -20.32 1.33
N ALA A 162 0.18 -21.39 0.88
CA ALA A 162 1.01 -22.21 1.76
C ALA A 162 2.19 -21.41 2.31
N GLY A 163 2.82 -20.56 1.47
CA GLY A 163 3.86 -19.64 1.91
C GLY A 163 3.35 -18.59 2.90
N ILE A 164 2.15 -18.05 2.67
CA ILE A 164 1.53 -17.08 3.58
C ILE A 164 1.22 -17.71 4.94
N LEU A 165 0.69 -18.93 4.98
CA LEU A 165 0.42 -19.67 6.22
C LEU A 165 1.70 -19.97 6.99
N LEU A 166 2.78 -20.32 6.28
CA LEU A 166 4.08 -20.54 6.91
C LEU A 166 4.60 -19.26 7.56
N VAL A 167 4.56 -18.14 6.85
CA VAL A 167 4.96 -16.82 7.39
C VAL A 167 4.10 -16.44 8.59
N LEU A 168 2.78 -16.64 8.50
CA LEU A 168 1.86 -16.36 9.62
C LEU A 168 2.21 -17.19 10.84
N GLY A 169 2.54 -18.49 10.66
CA GLY A 169 2.96 -19.36 11.76
C GLY A 169 4.27 -18.98 12.43
N VAL A 170 5.15 -18.26 11.70
CA VAL A 170 6.41 -17.72 12.27
C VAL A 170 6.18 -16.39 12.99
N VAL A 171 5.23 -15.58 12.52
CA VAL A 171 4.92 -14.27 13.13
C VAL A 171 4.07 -14.40 14.38
N TRP A 172 3.25 -15.46 14.48
CA TRP A 172 2.37 -15.73 15.61
C TRP A 172 3.17 -16.25 16.81
#